data_745748dc01fd55238f73c55db06743b3
#
_entry.id   745748dc01fd55238f73c55db06743b3
#
_cell.length_a   1.000
_cell.length_b   1.000
_cell.length_c   1.000
_cell.angle_alpha   90.00
_cell.angle_beta   90.00
_cell.angle_gamma   90.00
#
_symmetry.space_group_name_H-M   'P 1'
#
loop_
_entity.id
_entity.type
_entity.pdbx_description
1 polymer ?
#
loop_
_entity_poly.entity_id
_entity_poly.type
_entity_poly.pdbx_seq_one_letter_code
_entity_poly.pdbx_strand_id
1 'polypeptide(L)'
;MIYPLTEQTPAVQNNAVLQRYVLRYLDIEKQTQQAIAQYGLSFESPYRRQAETDALRREVKALGAVFANNGKSIHSRWLSSACVQCRTGEGSYTTFLSLKCHRDCYFCFNPNQENYDGFQHEMRDAVSEVNAIASEGYPLTHIALTGGEPLLFRQESIRFFETVQAKLPGVHTRLYTAGDPLDRNTALALAKAGLQEVRFSIKIDDPPEKIEKVLSRIALAREIFPDVMVEMPVIPGSEDQMYDLLLKLDAIGVDGINLLEFCFPLTNSPAYRERGFTLKNPPYEVYYNYWYAGGLAVADSELACLRVLKFALGNQLSVGVHYCSLENKHTGQVYQSNAFLSAEPYYLFSSRDYFFKSAKVFGEDCAAVAAALRKAGVPFREDLLHGFLQFSPESIMRLTDTPELPVLLTSHIAEADEQGNPLIKEVRVEFTTPAEFSPDDIHGGMCEQ
;
A
#
# COMPACT_ATOMS: atom_id res chain seq x y z
N MET A 1 -19.91 -4.16 14.14
CA MET A 1 -19.76 -3.48 12.81
C MET A 1 -19.40 -2.02 12.99
N ILE A 2 -18.51 -1.53 12.12
CA ILE A 2 -18.05 -0.14 12.10
C ILE A 2 -18.60 0.51 10.83
N TYR A 3 -19.07 1.73 10.93
CA TYR A 3 -19.72 2.46 9.83
C TYR A 3 -18.96 3.76 9.52
N PRO A 4 -18.84 4.16 8.24
CA PRO A 4 -18.37 5.48 7.90
C PRO A 4 -19.34 6.54 8.41
N LEU A 5 -18.80 7.65 8.91
CA LEU A 5 -19.60 8.77 9.37
C LEU A 5 -20.22 9.53 8.20
N THR A 6 -21.48 9.94 8.41
CA THR A 6 -22.19 10.86 7.51
C THR A 6 -22.96 11.90 8.35
N GLU A 7 -23.30 13.03 7.75
CA GLU A 7 -24.18 14.03 8.40
C GLU A 7 -25.55 13.45 8.80
N GLN A 8 -25.96 12.36 8.15
CA GLN A 8 -27.24 11.70 8.36
C GLN A 8 -27.19 10.59 9.41
N THR A 9 -26.03 10.31 10.00
CA THR A 9 -25.91 9.30 11.07
C THR A 9 -26.80 9.69 12.25
N PRO A 10 -27.86 8.91 12.59
CA PRO A 10 -28.91 9.37 13.54
C PRO A 10 -28.36 9.75 14.91
N ALA A 11 -27.37 9.02 15.40
CA ALA A 11 -26.73 9.28 16.68
C ALA A 11 -26.05 10.66 16.76
N VAL A 12 -25.58 11.18 15.63
CA VAL A 12 -24.94 12.50 15.54
C VAL A 12 -25.94 13.63 15.76
N GLN A 13 -27.18 13.45 15.35
CA GLN A 13 -28.22 14.50 15.44
C GLN A 13 -28.69 14.76 16.87
N ASN A 14 -28.55 13.79 17.77
CA ASN A 14 -29.06 13.84 19.14
C ASN A 14 -28.03 14.38 20.16
N ASN A 15 -26.78 14.57 19.77
CA ASN A 15 -25.69 15.04 20.63
C ASN A 15 -24.95 16.20 19.97
N ALA A 16 -25.18 17.43 20.45
CA ALA A 16 -24.64 18.64 19.85
C ALA A 16 -23.11 18.72 19.91
N VAL A 17 -22.46 18.08 20.88
CA VAL A 17 -21.00 18.02 21.00
C VAL A 17 -20.44 17.07 19.96
N LEU A 18 -21.02 15.88 19.86
CA LEU A 18 -20.70 14.88 18.85
C LEU A 18 -20.90 15.46 17.44
N GLN A 19 -22.02 16.13 17.21
CA GLN A 19 -22.34 16.73 15.90
C GLN A 19 -21.26 17.73 15.46
N ARG A 20 -20.81 18.63 16.33
CA ARG A 20 -19.75 19.59 16.01
C ARG A 20 -18.45 18.89 15.64
N TYR A 21 -18.11 17.83 16.36
CA TYR A 21 -16.89 17.05 16.07
C TYR A 21 -16.96 16.36 14.72
N VAL A 22 -18.07 15.70 14.44
CA VAL A 22 -18.31 15.01 13.15
C VAL A 22 -18.32 15.97 11.97
N LEU A 23 -19.02 17.12 12.10
CA LEU A 23 -19.04 18.13 11.04
C LEU A 23 -17.61 18.66 10.75
N ARG A 24 -16.80 18.86 11.79
CA ARG A 24 -15.39 19.25 11.61
C ARG A 24 -14.58 18.19 10.86
N TYR A 25 -14.74 16.93 11.20
CA TYR A 25 -14.09 15.81 10.51
C TYR A 25 -14.49 15.76 9.04
N LEU A 26 -15.78 15.79 8.73
CA LEU A 26 -16.30 15.75 7.36
C LEU A 26 -15.86 16.96 6.53
N ASP A 27 -15.74 18.14 7.16
CA ASP A 27 -15.19 19.34 6.50
C ASP A 27 -13.72 19.16 6.10
N ILE A 28 -12.89 18.59 7.00
CA ILE A 28 -11.48 18.27 6.71
C ILE A 28 -11.38 17.25 5.57
N GLU A 29 -12.21 16.21 5.58
CA GLU A 29 -12.24 15.19 4.53
C GLU A 29 -12.61 15.81 3.17
N LYS A 30 -13.63 16.68 3.14
CA LYS A 30 -14.03 17.43 1.95
C LYS A 30 -12.93 18.37 1.45
N GLN A 31 -12.25 19.09 2.34
CA GLN A 31 -11.12 19.95 1.98
C GLN A 31 -9.97 19.13 1.38
N THR A 32 -9.70 17.93 1.91
CA THR A 32 -8.69 17.01 1.37
C THR A 32 -9.05 16.56 -0.04
N GLN A 33 -10.32 16.17 -0.28
CA GLN A 33 -10.78 15.82 -1.62
C GLN A 33 -10.68 16.99 -2.60
N GLN A 34 -11.00 18.21 -2.17
CA GLN A 34 -10.86 19.42 -2.99
C GLN A 34 -9.40 19.71 -3.33
N ALA A 35 -8.48 19.53 -2.38
CA ALA A 35 -7.05 19.67 -2.63
C ALA A 35 -6.55 18.63 -3.65
N ILE A 36 -7.01 17.39 -3.54
CA ILE A 36 -6.69 16.32 -4.50
C ILE A 36 -7.21 16.66 -5.90
N ALA A 37 -8.44 17.18 -6.01
CA ALA A 37 -9.02 17.54 -7.30
C ALA A 37 -8.22 18.62 -8.07
N GLN A 38 -7.43 19.44 -7.37
CA GLN A 38 -6.56 20.46 -7.99
C GLN A 38 -5.44 19.84 -8.85
N TYR A 39 -5.08 18.57 -8.64
CA TYR A 39 -4.14 17.86 -9.52
C TYR A 39 -4.74 17.52 -10.88
N GLY A 40 -6.03 17.79 -11.09
CA GLY A 40 -6.67 17.82 -12.39
C GLY A 40 -7.34 16.51 -12.82
N LEU A 41 -7.56 15.58 -11.91
CA LEU A 41 -8.37 14.38 -12.17
C LEU A 41 -9.56 14.36 -11.20
N SER A 42 -10.78 14.15 -11.74
CA SER A 42 -12.00 14.10 -10.93
C SER A 42 -12.22 12.74 -10.28
N PHE A 43 -12.90 12.74 -9.14
CA PHE A 43 -13.38 11.52 -8.51
C PHE A 43 -14.61 10.96 -9.25
N GLU A 44 -14.74 9.63 -9.26
CA GLU A 44 -16.00 8.98 -9.59
C GLU A 44 -17.04 9.13 -8.47
N SER A 45 -18.28 8.66 -8.70
CA SER A 45 -19.28 8.58 -7.64
C SER A 45 -18.81 7.68 -6.49
N PRO A 46 -19.09 8.05 -5.22
CA PRO A 46 -18.66 7.26 -4.07
C PRO A 46 -19.10 5.80 -4.17
N TYR A 47 -18.16 4.89 -3.88
CA TYR A 47 -18.37 3.43 -3.85
C TYR A 47 -18.96 2.85 -5.14
N ARG A 48 -18.74 3.51 -6.28
CA ARG A 48 -19.18 2.99 -7.58
C ARG A 48 -18.59 1.59 -7.79
N ARG A 49 -19.44 0.65 -8.18
CA ARG A 49 -19.07 -0.76 -8.43
C ARG A 49 -18.55 -1.54 -7.22
N GLN A 50 -18.73 -1.06 -5.98
CA GLN A 50 -18.31 -1.80 -4.77
C GLN A 50 -18.91 -3.20 -4.72
N ALA A 51 -20.20 -3.36 -5.03
CA ALA A 51 -20.87 -4.66 -5.02
C ALA A 51 -20.23 -5.65 -6.03
N GLU A 52 -19.78 -5.17 -7.18
CA GLU A 52 -19.08 -6.00 -8.18
C GLU A 52 -17.68 -6.39 -7.69
N THR A 53 -16.94 -5.44 -7.11
CA THR A 53 -15.63 -5.70 -6.48
C THR A 53 -15.76 -6.77 -5.39
N ASP A 54 -16.75 -6.65 -4.51
CA ASP A 54 -17.00 -7.62 -3.44
C ASP A 54 -17.39 -9.00 -4.00
N ALA A 55 -18.16 -9.03 -5.08
CA ALA A 55 -18.49 -10.28 -5.77
C ALA A 55 -17.24 -10.95 -6.33
N LEU A 56 -16.39 -10.21 -7.05
CA LEU A 56 -15.12 -10.74 -7.58
C LEU A 56 -14.18 -11.21 -6.47
N ARG A 57 -14.09 -10.49 -5.35
CA ARG A 57 -13.29 -10.94 -4.19
C ARG A 57 -13.79 -12.27 -3.64
N ARG A 58 -15.12 -12.47 -3.53
CA ARG A 58 -15.69 -13.78 -3.13
C ARG A 58 -15.39 -14.87 -4.15
N GLU A 59 -15.46 -14.56 -5.44
CA GLU A 59 -15.18 -15.54 -6.52
C GLU A 59 -13.71 -15.98 -6.54
N VAL A 60 -12.76 -15.05 -6.45
CA VAL A 60 -11.32 -15.41 -6.42
C VAL A 60 -10.98 -16.18 -5.14
N LYS A 61 -11.63 -15.85 -3.99
CA LYS A 61 -11.49 -16.63 -2.75
C LYS A 61 -11.99 -18.06 -2.92
N ALA A 62 -13.14 -18.25 -3.55
CA ALA A 62 -13.71 -19.56 -3.84
C ALA A 62 -12.84 -20.39 -4.82
N LEU A 63 -12.09 -19.72 -5.71
CA LEU A 63 -11.11 -20.35 -6.61
C LEU A 63 -9.76 -20.63 -5.92
N GLY A 64 -9.60 -20.33 -4.63
CA GLY A 64 -8.41 -20.67 -3.86
C GLY A 64 -7.36 -19.55 -3.76
N ALA A 65 -7.72 -18.29 -4.03
CA ALA A 65 -6.82 -17.17 -3.77
C ALA A 65 -6.56 -16.99 -2.27
N VAL A 66 -5.33 -16.67 -1.91
CA VAL A 66 -4.90 -16.35 -0.55
C VAL A 66 -5.04 -14.86 -0.34
N PHE A 67 -5.75 -14.49 0.72
CA PHE A 67 -5.95 -13.10 1.13
C PHE A 67 -4.99 -12.78 2.28
N ALA A 68 -4.29 -11.68 2.17
CA ALA A 68 -3.38 -11.20 3.17
C ALA A 68 -3.53 -9.69 3.36
N ASN A 69 -3.02 -9.16 4.49
CA ASN A 69 -3.10 -7.74 4.82
C ASN A 69 -4.54 -7.18 4.70
N ASN A 70 -5.51 -7.87 5.29
CA ASN A 70 -6.96 -7.56 5.19
C ASN A 70 -7.49 -7.44 3.75
N GLY A 71 -7.03 -8.30 2.86
CA GLY A 71 -7.44 -8.29 1.47
C GLY A 71 -6.84 -7.17 0.63
N LYS A 72 -5.87 -6.41 1.16
CA LYS A 72 -5.09 -5.43 0.41
C LYS A 72 -4.05 -6.10 -0.50
N SER A 73 -3.71 -7.35 -0.19
CA SER A 73 -2.84 -8.24 -0.95
C SER A 73 -3.59 -9.55 -1.19
N ILE A 74 -3.75 -9.95 -2.45
CA ILE A 74 -4.45 -11.19 -2.81
C ILE A 74 -3.59 -11.92 -3.83
N HIS A 75 -3.25 -13.19 -3.55
CA HIS A 75 -2.38 -13.90 -4.46
C HIS A 75 -2.79 -15.36 -4.71
N SER A 76 -2.27 -15.93 -5.79
CA SER A 76 -2.32 -17.34 -6.10
C SER A 76 -0.91 -17.91 -6.18
N ARG A 77 -0.72 -19.17 -5.76
CA ARG A 77 0.55 -19.91 -5.93
C ARG A 77 1.76 -19.16 -5.32
N TRP A 78 2.82 -18.98 -6.12
CA TRP A 78 4.06 -18.32 -5.68
C TRP A 78 3.90 -16.84 -5.40
N LEU A 79 4.54 -16.39 -4.33
CA LEU A 79 4.65 -14.99 -3.95
C LEU A 79 6.10 -14.72 -3.53
N SER A 80 6.72 -13.67 -4.07
CA SER A 80 8.07 -13.27 -3.67
C SER A 80 8.14 -12.99 -2.17
N SER A 81 9.19 -13.47 -1.51
CA SER A 81 9.47 -13.17 -0.09
C SER A 81 9.53 -11.67 0.18
N ALA A 82 10.00 -10.91 -0.80
CA ALA A 82 10.04 -9.47 -0.74
C ALA A 82 8.66 -8.80 -0.73
N CYS A 83 7.64 -9.42 -1.37
CA CYS A 83 6.26 -8.93 -1.30
C CYS A 83 5.65 -9.19 0.08
N VAL A 84 6.03 -10.28 0.73
CA VAL A 84 5.66 -10.56 2.13
C VAL A 84 6.29 -9.51 3.06
N GLN A 85 7.57 -9.24 2.90
CA GLN A 85 8.32 -8.26 3.72
C GLN A 85 7.82 -6.82 3.52
N CYS A 86 7.31 -6.49 2.34
CA CYS A 86 6.78 -5.16 2.01
C CYS A 86 5.60 -4.72 2.90
N ARG A 87 4.90 -5.65 3.56
CA ARG A 87 3.76 -5.34 4.44
C ARG A 87 4.15 -4.48 5.64
N THR A 88 5.32 -4.74 6.22
CA THR A 88 5.87 -3.97 7.33
C THR A 88 7.06 -3.10 6.94
N GLY A 89 7.73 -3.45 5.85
CA GLY A 89 8.98 -2.81 5.42
C GLY A 89 10.19 -3.11 6.32
N GLU A 90 10.03 -3.90 7.39
CA GLU A 90 11.15 -4.27 8.27
C GLU A 90 12.22 -5.03 7.51
N GLY A 91 13.48 -4.70 7.76
CA GLY A 91 14.60 -5.35 7.08
C GLY A 91 14.60 -5.21 5.56
N SER A 92 13.83 -4.29 4.97
CA SER A 92 13.80 -4.06 3.53
C SER A 92 14.32 -2.67 3.19
N TYR A 93 15.26 -2.61 2.26
CA TYR A 93 15.83 -1.35 1.76
C TYR A 93 15.72 -1.29 0.23
N THR A 94 15.33 -0.14 -0.29
CA THR A 94 15.25 0.10 -1.73
C THR A 94 15.96 1.40 -2.06
N THR A 95 16.90 1.34 -2.99
CA THR A 95 17.66 2.50 -3.46
C THR A 95 17.72 2.55 -4.99
N PHE A 96 18.29 3.61 -5.53
CA PHE A 96 18.49 3.80 -6.96
C PHE A 96 19.87 4.43 -7.25
N LEU A 97 20.37 4.20 -8.46
CA LEU A 97 21.58 4.88 -8.95
C LEU A 97 21.24 6.23 -9.59
N SER A 98 20.21 6.27 -10.39
CA SER A 98 19.75 7.46 -11.10
C SER A 98 18.26 7.35 -11.40
N LEU A 99 17.59 8.47 -11.58
CA LEU A 99 16.20 8.53 -12.06
C LEU A 99 16.11 8.67 -13.59
N LYS A 100 17.27 8.62 -14.30
CA LYS A 100 17.31 8.59 -15.75
C LYS A 100 16.70 7.31 -16.30
N CYS A 101 15.79 7.44 -17.26
CA CYS A 101 15.13 6.32 -17.93
C CYS A 101 15.08 6.57 -19.45
N HIS A 102 15.09 5.51 -20.24
CA HIS A 102 14.89 5.56 -21.70
C HIS A 102 13.41 5.35 -22.09
N ARG A 103 12.54 5.07 -21.09
CA ARG A 103 11.10 4.92 -21.25
C ARG A 103 10.39 6.21 -20.88
N ASP A 104 9.28 6.49 -21.57
CA ASP A 104 8.40 7.62 -21.30
C ASP A 104 7.00 7.09 -20.92
N CYS A 105 6.88 6.63 -19.67
CA CYS A 105 5.62 6.11 -19.14
C CYS A 105 4.79 7.26 -18.58
N TYR A 106 3.61 7.55 -19.17
CA TYR A 106 2.75 8.65 -18.71
C TYR A 106 2.28 8.51 -17.25
N PHE A 107 2.34 7.30 -16.69
CA PHE A 107 1.98 6.96 -15.32
C PHE A 107 3.18 6.84 -14.37
N CYS A 108 4.38 7.23 -14.80
CA CYS A 108 5.57 7.14 -13.96
C CYS A 108 5.45 8.07 -12.75
N PHE A 109 5.68 7.53 -11.55
CA PHE A 109 5.66 8.30 -10.30
C PHE A 109 7.04 8.88 -9.91
N ASN A 110 8.11 8.53 -10.63
CA ASN A 110 9.46 9.04 -10.34
C ASN A 110 9.55 10.58 -10.34
N PRO A 111 8.79 11.34 -11.16
CA PRO A 111 8.76 12.80 -11.06
C PRO A 111 8.36 13.36 -9.69
N ASN A 112 7.71 12.54 -8.84
CA ASN A 112 7.35 12.93 -7.47
C ASN A 112 8.49 12.72 -6.45
N GLN A 113 9.60 12.12 -6.88
CA GLN A 113 10.75 11.91 -6.01
C GLN A 113 11.45 13.23 -5.71
N GLU A 114 11.92 13.37 -4.48
CA GLU A 114 12.74 14.50 -4.08
C GLU A 114 13.99 14.61 -4.97
N ASN A 115 14.29 15.82 -5.42
CA ASN A 115 15.41 16.12 -6.34
C ASN A 115 15.42 15.27 -7.64
N TYR A 116 14.21 15.01 -8.20
CA TYR A 116 14.07 14.21 -9.42
C TYR A 116 14.98 14.71 -10.57
N ASP A 117 14.93 16.03 -10.85
CA ASP A 117 15.71 16.62 -11.95
C ASP A 117 17.21 16.48 -11.73
N GLY A 118 17.68 16.63 -10.49
CA GLY A 118 19.08 16.40 -10.14
C GLY A 118 19.50 14.96 -10.41
N PHE A 119 18.73 13.99 -9.94
CA PHE A 119 19.04 12.57 -10.11
C PHE A 119 18.81 12.02 -11.52
N GLN A 120 18.28 12.79 -12.46
CA GLN A 120 18.35 12.45 -13.89
C GLN A 120 19.75 12.65 -14.48
N HIS A 121 20.55 13.52 -13.89
CA HIS A 121 21.88 13.92 -14.38
C HIS A 121 23.01 13.45 -13.45
N GLU A 122 22.73 13.33 -12.17
CA GLU A 122 23.68 12.91 -11.14
C GLU A 122 23.36 11.48 -10.66
N MET A 123 24.39 10.75 -10.29
CA MET A 123 24.23 9.42 -9.70
C MET A 123 24.28 9.50 -8.18
N ARG A 124 23.42 8.73 -7.54
CA ARG A 124 23.41 8.48 -6.11
C ARG A 124 24.49 7.44 -5.77
N ASP A 125 25.21 7.65 -4.67
CA ASP A 125 26.23 6.71 -4.22
C ASP A 125 25.62 5.56 -3.41
N ALA A 126 24.89 4.67 -4.11
CA ALA A 126 24.25 3.52 -3.51
C ALA A 126 25.25 2.52 -2.90
N VAL A 127 26.51 2.52 -3.35
CA VAL A 127 27.57 1.68 -2.77
C VAL A 127 27.94 2.17 -1.36
N SER A 128 28.10 3.47 -1.17
CA SER A 128 28.33 4.05 0.16
C SER A 128 27.17 3.83 1.11
N GLU A 129 25.92 3.85 0.62
CA GLU A 129 24.74 3.51 1.42
C GLU A 129 24.80 2.06 1.95
N VAL A 130 25.13 1.08 1.08
CA VAL A 130 25.32 -0.32 1.49
C VAL A 130 26.40 -0.46 2.56
N ASN A 131 27.53 0.25 2.39
CA ASN A 131 28.61 0.23 3.39
C ASN A 131 28.17 0.82 4.74
N ALA A 132 27.38 1.91 4.74
CA ALA A 132 26.84 2.52 5.94
C ALA A 132 25.88 1.55 6.66
N ILE A 133 24.93 0.96 5.95
CA ILE A 133 23.97 -0.04 6.49
C ILE A 133 24.73 -1.21 7.13
N ALA A 134 25.76 -1.72 6.44
CA ALA A 134 26.56 -2.84 6.95
C ALA A 134 27.34 -2.45 8.21
N SER A 135 27.89 -1.23 8.27
CA SER A 135 28.66 -0.75 9.43
C SER A 135 27.79 -0.47 10.65
N GLU A 136 26.54 -0.06 10.45
CA GLU A 136 25.56 0.18 11.51
C GLU A 136 24.95 -1.11 12.05
N GLY A 137 25.13 -2.25 11.35
CA GLY A 137 24.60 -3.54 11.77
C GLY A 137 23.09 -3.65 11.68
N TYR A 138 22.47 -2.88 10.79
CA TYR A 138 21.01 -2.93 10.57
C TYR A 138 20.60 -4.33 10.06
N PRO A 139 19.56 -4.96 10.65
CA PRO A 139 19.16 -6.32 10.31
C PRO A 139 18.41 -6.37 8.97
N LEU A 140 19.14 -6.18 7.87
CA LEU A 140 18.59 -6.19 6.52
C LEU A 140 18.38 -7.62 6.02
N THR A 141 17.20 -7.89 5.47
CA THR A 141 16.83 -9.18 4.86
C THR A 141 16.65 -9.07 3.35
N HIS A 142 16.24 -7.90 2.86
CA HIS A 142 15.95 -7.64 1.45
C HIS A 142 16.52 -6.30 1.01
N ILE A 143 17.17 -6.28 -0.15
CA ILE A 143 17.65 -5.04 -0.77
C ILE A 143 17.27 -4.99 -2.25
N ALA A 144 16.88 -3.82 -2.72
CA ALA A 144 16.48 -3.62 -4.10
C ALA A 144 17.21 -2.45 -4.76
N LEU A 145 17.53 -2.62 -6.03
CA LEU A 145 17.97 -1.55 -6.92
C LEU A 145 16.84 -1.22 -7.91
N THR A 146 16.39 0.02 -7.89
CA THR A 146 15.31 0.56 -8.73
C THR A 146 15.70 1.91 -9.33
N GLY A 147 14.77 2.80 -9.61
CA GLY A 147 14.99 4.16 -10.07
C GLY A 147 14.36 4.45 -11.42
N GLY A 148 15.12 5.05 -12.34
CA GLY A 148 14.77 5.14 -13.74
C GLY A 148 14.93 3.79 -14.43
N GLU A 149 16.07 3.60 -15.14
CA GLU A 149 16.46 2.29 -15.66
C GLU A 149 17.88 1.97 -15.19
N PRO A 150 18.05 1.11 -14.17
CA PRO A 150 19.38 0.80 -13.61
C PRO A 150 20.35 0.22 -14.62
N LEU A 151 19.87 -0.52 -15.63
CA LEU A 151 20.71 -1.14 -16.63
C LEU A 151 21.27 -0.17 -17.69
N LEU A 152 20.92 1.11 -17.64
CA LEU A 152 21.67 2.16 -18.33
C LEU A 152 23.05 2.37 -17.69
N PHE A 153 23.19 1.97 -16.42
CA PHE A 153 24.42 2.07 -15.59
C PHE A 153 24.88 0.68 -15.17
N ARG A 154 25.17 -0.18 -16.16
CA ARG A 154 25.44 -1.62 -15.96
C ARG A 154 26.56 -1.91 -14.99
N GLN A 155 27.67 -1.18 -15.09
CA GLN A 155 28.85 -1.40 -14.25
C GLN A 155 28.57 -1.03 -12.79
N GLU A 156 27.88 0.07 -12.58
CA GLU A 156 27.46 0.55 -11.26
C GLU A 156 26.45 -0.40 -10.62
N SER A 157 25.51 -0.92 -11.42
CA SER A 157 24.54 -1.94 -10.96
C SER A 157 25.25 -3.23 -10.54
N ILE A 158 26.21 -3.72 -11.33
CA ILE A 158 26.99 -4.90 -10.99
C ILE A 158 27.80 -4.64 -9.71
N ARG A 159 28.49 -3.51 -9.60
CA ARG A 159 29.28 -3.12 -8.43
C ARG A 159 28.40 -3.00 -7.17
N PHE A 160 27.17 -2.49 -7.31
CA PHE A 160 26.21 -2.45 -6.21
C PHE A 160 25.93 -3.84 -5.64
N PHE A 161 25.57 -4.82 -6.49
CA PHE A 161 25.28 -6.18 -6.04
C PHE A 161 26.53 -6.92 -5.53
N GLU A 162 27.71 -6.72 -6.13
CA GLU A 162 28.98 -7.23 -5.60
C GLU A 162 29.24 -6.71 -4.17
N THR A 163 28.95 -5.42 -3.93
CA THR A 163 29.11 -4.81 -2.60
C THR A 163 28.10 -5.40 -1.60
N VAL A 164 26.83 -5.58 -2.01
CA VAL A 164 25.81 -6.24 -1.17
C VAL A 164 26.25 -7.65 -0.80
N GLN A 165 26.66 -8.45 -1.78
CA GLN A 165 27.10 -9.82 -1.54
C GLN A 165 28.29 -9.90 -0.57
N ALA A 166 29.24 -8.95 -0.69
CA ALA A 166 30.44 -8.91 0.15
C ALA A 166 30.17 -8.41 1.58
N LYS A 167 29.27 -7.44 1.75
CA LYS A 167 29.06 -6.72 3.01
C LYS A 167 27.84 -7.21 3.79
N LEU A 168 26.82 -7.72 3.11
CA LEU A 168 25.54 -8.14 3.66
C LEU A 168 25.20 -9.57 3.17
N PRO A 169 26.02 -10.58 3.46
CA PRO A 169 25.80 -11.94 2.98
C PRO A 169 24.46 -12.50 3.47
N GLY A 170 23.70 -13.13 2.56
CA GLY A 170 22.40 -13.71 2.86
C GLY A 170 21.21 -12.76 2.69
N VAL A 171 21.43 -11.48 2.39
CA VAL A 171 20.38 -10.54 2.05
C VAL A 171 19.83 -10.85 0.66
N HIS A 172 18.50 -10.97 0.54
CA HIS A 172 17.83 -11.19 -0.75
C HIS A 172 17.91 -9.93 -1.63
N THR A 173 18.44 -10.09 -2.83
CA THR A 173 18.73 -8.99 -3.75
C THR A 173 17.76 -8.95 -4.91
N ARG A 174 17.28 -7.74 -5.26
CA ARG A 174 16.32 -7.52 -6.35
C ARG A 174 16.77 -6.41 -7.28
N LEU A 175 16.46 -6.57 -8.57
CA LEU A 175 16.61 -5.54 -9.59
C LEU A 175 15.26 -5.28 -10.28
N TYR A 176 14.91 -4.00 -10.43
CA TYR A 176 13.78 -3.58 -11.26
C TYR A 176 14.29 -3.04 -12.60
N THR A 177 13.72 -3.50 -13.71
CA THR A 177 14.14 -3.06 -15.05
C THR A 177 12.99 -3.11 -16.06
N ALA A 178 13.04 -2.25 -17.06
CA ALA A 178 12.17 -2.37 -18.25
C ALA A 178 12.61 -3.50 -19.18
N GLY A 179 13.77 -4.10 -18.94
CA GLY A 179 14.29 -5.27 -19.65
C GLY A 179 15.03 -4.97 -20.96
N ASP A 180 14.75 -3.86 -21.64
CA ASP A 180 15.34 -3.58 -22.96
C ASP A 180 16.87 -3.65 -22.99
N PRO A 181 17.59 -3.10 -21.95
CA PRO A 181 19.05 -3.11 -21.97
C PRO A 181 19.66 -4.44 -21.55
N LEU A 182 18.88 -5.42 -21.05
CA LEU A 182 19.41 -6.68 -20.57
C LEU A 182 19.87 -7.58 -21.75
N ASP A 183 21.14 -7.92 -21.77
CA ASP A 183 21.70 -8.94 -22.64
C ASP A 183 22.28 -10.10 -21.80
N ARG A 184 22.64 -11.22 -22.46
CA ARG A 184 23.15 -12.43 -21.77
C ARG A 184 24.41 -12.13 -20.95
N ASN A 185 25.33 -11.31 -21.45
CA ASN A 185 26.56 -10.99 -20.73
C ASN A 185 26.29 -10.18 -19.46
N THR A 186 25.40 -9.20 -19.55
CA THR A 186 24.95 -8.40 -18.41
C THR A 186 24.22 -9.27 -17.38
N ALA A 187 23.32 -10.17 -17.83
CA ALA A 187 22.60 -11.09 -16.95
C ALA A 187 23.55 -12.03 -16.19
N LEU A 188 24.51 -12.64 -16.87
CA LEU A 188 25.52 -13.49 -16.22
C LEU A 188 26.41 -12.73 -15.25
N ALA A 189 26.78 -11.47 -15.56
CA ALA A 189 27.58 -10.65 -14.67
C ALA A 189 26.78 -10.28 -13.41
N LEU A 190 25.50 -9.93 -13.54
CA LEU A 190 24.63 -9.63 -12.41
C LEU A 190 24.38 -10.86 -11.53
N ALA A 191 24.15 -12.02 -12.11
CA ALA A 191 24.02 -13.29 -11.37
C ALA A 191 25.28 -13.61 -10.58
N LYS A 192 26.47 -13.45 -11.21
CA LYS A 192 27.77 -13.61 -10.54
C LYS A 192 27.96 -12.59 -9.40
N ALA A 193 27.44 -11.37 -9.54
CA ALA A 193 27.45 -10.33 -8.52
C ALA A 193 26.48 -10.61 -7.37
N GLY A 194 25.69 -11.67 -7.42
CA GLY A 194 24.77 -12.08 -6.35
C GLY A 194 23.34 -11.59 -6.50
N LEU A 195 22.91 -11.15 -7.68
CA LEU A 195 21.51 -10.84 -7.95
C LEU A 195 20.65 -12.12 -7.98
N GLN A 196 19.58 -12.13 -7.18
CA GLN A 196 18.71 -13.28 -7.01
C GLN A 196 17.35 -13.11 -7.71
N GLU A 197 16.72 -11.94 -7.62
CA GLU A 197 15.40 -11.69 -8.18
C GLU A 197 15.43 -10.54 -9.21
N VAL A 198 14.88 -10.78 -10.41
CA VAL A 198 14.71 -9.75 -11.43
C VAL A 198 13.23 -9.48 -11.65
N ARG A 199 12.84 -8.20 -11.53
CA ARG A 199 11.47 -7.73 -11.77
C ARG A 199 11.41 -6.90 -13.05
N PHE A 200 10.68 -7.41 -14.01
CA PHE A 200 10.47 -6.75 -15.29
C PHE A 200 9.21 -5.89 -15.28
N SER A 201 9.32 -4.67 -15.77
CA SER A 201 8.16 -3.82 -16.04
C SER A 201 7.77 -3.90 -17.49
N ILE A 202 6.53 -4.32 -17.76
CA ILE A 202 5.95 -4.35 -19.11
C ILE A 202 4.95 -3.19 -19.19
N LYS A 203 5.06 -2.37 -20.23
CA LYS A 203 4.07 -1.35 -20.55
C LYS A 203 3.06 -1.96 -21.52
N ILE A 204 1.86 -2.30 -21.04
CA ILE A 204 0.87 -3.09 -21.79
C ILE A 204 0.34 -2.37 -23.04
N ASP A 205 0.42 -1.03 -23.07
CA ASP A 205 0.03 -0.18 -24.21
C ASP A 205 1.20 0.12 -25.16
N ASP A 206 2.37 -0.52 -24.99
CA ASP A 206 3.46 -0.50 -25.97
C ASP A 206 3.09 -1.28 -27.23
N PRO A 207 3.68 -0.97 -28.38
CA PRO A 207 3.56 -1.79 -29.59
C PRO A 207 3.95 -3.26 -29.35
N PRO A 208 3.25 -4.24 -29.99
CA PRO A 208 3.49 -5.66 -29.77
C PRO A 208 4.95 -6.09 -29.90
N GLU A 209 5.70 -5.54 -30.85
CA GLU A 209 7.12 -5.85 -31.06
C GLU A 209 8.01 -5.44 -29.88
N LYS A 210 7.65 -4.37 -29.15
CA LYS A 210 8.35 -3.99 -27.94
C LYS A 210 8.06 -4.95 -26.79
N ILE A 211 6.78 -5.35 -26.64
CA ILE A 211 6.38 -6.35 -25.64
C ILE A 211 7.11 -7.68 -25.90
N GLU A 212 7.12 -8.17 -27.15
CA GLU A 212 7.82 -9.40 -27.51
C GLU A 212 9.34 -9.33 -27.24
N LYS A 213 9.95 -8.16 -27.45
CA LYS A 213 11.34 -7.95 -27.09
C LYS A 213 11.57 -8.10 -25.59
N VAL A 214 10.69 -7.52 -24.75
CA VAL A 214 10.80 -7.67 -23.29
C VAL A 214 10.56 -9.11 -22.88
N LEU A 215 9.57 -9.82 -23.46
CA LEU A 215 9.32 -11.24 -23.21
C LEU A 215 10.55 -12.10 -23.55
N SER A 216 11.27 -11.79 -24.63
CA SER A 216 12.54 -12.51 -24.96
C SER A 216 13.63 -12.28 -23.90
N ARG A 217 13.65 -11.09 -23.23
CA ARG A 217 14.57 -10.81 -22.13
C ARG A 217 14.16 -11.52 -20.84
N ILE A 218 12.88 -11.63 -20.60
CA ILE A 218 12.32 -12.42 -19.49
C ILE A 218 12.70 -13.89 -19.64
N ALA A 219 12.50 -14.47 -20.84
CA ALA A 219 12.90 -15.84 -21.13
C ALA A 219 14.42 -16.06 -20.91
N LEU A 220 15.26 -15.13 -21.37
CA LEU A 220 16.70 -15.17 -21.11
C LEU A 220 17.01 -15.11 -19.59
N ALA A 221 16.34 -14.24 -18.85
CA ALA A 221 16.55 -14.09 -17.41
C ALA A 221 16.16 -15.37 -16.66
N ARG A 222 15.09 -16.05 -17.09
CA ARG A 222 14.61 -17.31 -16.49
C ARG A 222 15.63 -18.45 -16.57
N GLU A 223 16.51 -18.43 -17.55
CA GLU A 223 17.64 -19.39 -17.66
C GLU A 223 18.75 -19.14 -16.63
N ILE A 224 18.82 -17.93 -16.05
CA ILE A 224 20.02 -17.46 -15.33
C ILE A 224 19.73 -17.16 -13.85
N PHE A 225 18.58 -16.54 -13.54
CA PHE A 225 18.25 -16.09 -12.19
C PHE A 225 17.32 -17.09 -11.46
N PRO A 226 17.46 -17.21 -10.12
CA PRO A 226 16.57 -18.03 -9.32
C PRO A 226 15.10 -17.57 -9.41
N ASP A 227 14.86 -16.28 -9.26
CA ASP A 227 13.51 -15.68 -9.25
C ASP A 227 13.37 -14.66 -10.38
N VAL A 228 12.38 -14.85 -11.23
CA VAL A 228 12.05 -13.93 -12.33
C VAL A 228 10.57 -13.63 -12.30
N MET A 229 10.25 -12.35 -12.16
CA MET A 229 8.84 -11.93 -12.15
C MET A 229 8.60 -10.66 -12.95
N VAL A 230 7.33 -10.41 -13.22
CA VAL A 230 6.84 -9.14 -13.78
C VAL A 230 6.19 -8.31 -12.68
N GLU A 231 6.44 -7.02 -12.70
CA GLU A 231 5.73 -6.06 -11.84
C GLU A 231 5.28 -4.88 -12.70
N MET A 232 3.97 -4.72 -12.82
CA MET A 232 3.38 -3.71 -13.70
C MET A 232 2.00 -3.25 -13.24
N PRO A 233 1.61 -1.99 -13.52
CA PRO A 233 0.25 -1.57 -13.28
C PRO A 233 -0.72 -2.22 -14.27
N VAL A 234 -1.92 -2.57 -13.80
CA VAL A 234 -3.02 -3.04 -14.65
C VAL A 234 -3.88 -1.85 -15.05
N ILE A 235 -3.76 -1.42 -16.30
CA ILE A 235 -4.53 -0.30 -16.82
C ILE A 235 -5.98 -0.75 -17.03
N PRO A 236 -7.00 -0.05 -16.48
CA PRO A 236 -8.40 -0.40 -16.70
C PRO A 236 -8.73 -0.46 -18.19
N GLY A 237 -9.40 -1.54 -18.63
CA GLY A 237 -9.73 -1.81 -20.03
C GLY A 237 -8.66 -2.55 -20.82
N SER A 238 -7.55 -2.97 -20.18
CA SER A 238 -6.51 -3.80 -20.82
C SER A 238 -6.60 -5.29 -20.48
N GLU A 239 -7.72 -5.74 -19.90
CA GLU A 239 -7.86 -7.09 -19.36
C GLU A 239 -7.57 -8.19 -20.40
N ASP A 240 -8.05 -8.05 -21.64
CA ASP A 240 -7.81 -9.03 -22.70
C ASP A 240 -6.31 -9.15 -23.04
N GLN A 241 -5.61 -8.02 -23.13
CA GLN A 241 -4.16 -7.99 -23.35
C GLN A 241 -3.42 -8.62 -22.16
N MET A 242 -3.91 -8.40 -20.93
CA MET A 242 -3.34 -9.02 -19.73
C MET A 242 -3.56 -10.52 -19.70
N TYR A 243 -4.70 -11.04 -20.20
CA TYR A 243 -4.92 -12.49 -20.34
C TYR A 243 -3.91 -13.11 -21.29
N ASP A 244 -3.71 -12.52 -22.48
CA ASP A 244 -2.73 -12.98 -23.44
C ASP A 244 -1.30 -12.92 -22.87
N LEU A 245 -0.97 -11.86 -22.15
CA LEU A 245 0.32 -11.71 -21.48
C LEU A 245 0.53 -12.82 -20.44
N LEU A 246 -0.46 -13.11 -19.60
CA LEU A 246 -0.37 -14.17 -18.59
C LEU A 246 -0.09 -15.54 -19.21
N LEU A 247 -0.76 -15.87 -20.31
CA LEU A 247 -0.51 -17.13 -21.03
C LEU A 247 0.92 -17.23 -21.54
N LYS A 248 1.48 -16.13 -22.05
CA LYS A 248 2.88 -16.07 -22.49
C LYS A 248 3.87 -16.20 -21.34
N LEU A 249 3.61 -15.52 -20.21
CA LEU A 249 4.44 -15.60 -19.01
C LEU A 249 4.42 -17.01 -18.40
N ASP A 250 3.26 -17.64 -18.36
CA ASP A 250 3.11 -19.03 -17.91
C ASP A 250 3.89 -20.00 -18.81
N ALA A 251 3.82 -19.83 -20.12
CA ALA A 251 4.58 -20.64 -21.10
C ALA A 251 6.11 -20.45 -21.00
N ILE A 252 6.58 -19.25 -20.63
CA ILE A 252 8.00 -18.98 -20.34
C ILE A 252 8.44 -19.62 -19.01
N GLY A 253 7.50 -19.89 -18.10
CA GLY A 253 7.78 -20.42 -16.78
C GLY A 253 8.24 -19.34 -15.79
N VAL A 254 7.70 -18.13 -15.90
CA VAL A 254 7.93 -17.02 -14.96
C VAL A 254 7.38 -17.39 -13.58
N ASP A 255 8.09 -17.08 -12.50
CA ASP A 255 7.66 -17.43 -11.15
C ASP A 255 6.40 -16.67 -10.73
N GLY A 256 6.30 -15.37 -11.09
CA GLY A 256 5.12 -14.60 -10.73
C GLY A 256 4.97 -13.26 -11.45
N ILE A 257 3.79 -12.68 -11.27
CA ILE A 257 3.47 -11.31 -11.68
C ILE A 257 2.79 -10.55 -10.55
N ASN A 258 3.26 -9.34 -10.25
CA ASN A 258 2.56 -8.36 -9.42
C ASN A 258 1.66 -7.50 -10.31
N LEU A 259 0.37 -7.66 -10.12
CA LEU A 259 -0.67 -6.78 -10.66
C LEU A 259 -0.79 -5.57 -9.73
N LEU A 260 -0.14 -4.47 -10.08
CA LEU A 260 -0.23 -3.24 -9.30
C LEU A 260 -1.54 -2.53 -9.62
N GLU A 261 -2.25 -2.13 -8.59
CA GLU A 261 -3.39 -1.23 -8.76
C GLU A 261 -2.93 0.05 -9.49
N PHE A 262 -3.61 0.39 -10.60
CA PHE A 262 -3.21 1.52 -11.42
C PHE A 262 -3.46 2.82 -10.70
N CYS A 263 -2.45 3.69 -10.65
CA CYS A 263 -2.53 4.94 -9.90
C CYS A 263 -2.33 6.18 -10.78
N PHE A 264 -2.91 7.28 -10.34
CA PHE A 264 -2.64 8.61 -10.83
C PHE A 264 -1.53 9.23 -9.95
N PRO A 265 -0.34 9.51 -10.51
CA PRO A 265 0.81 9.95 -9.73
C PRO A 265 0.78 11.46 -9.40
N LEU A 266 -0.37 12.12 -9.48
CA LEU A 266 -0.60 13.56 -9.23
C LEU A 266 0.09 14.48 -10.25
N THR A 267 0.65 13.90 -11.29
CA THR A 267 1.27 14.59 -12.43
C THR A 267 0.68 14.07 -13.73
N ASN A 268 0.88 14.82 -14.83
CA ASN A 268 0.47 14.40 -16.16
C ASN A 268 -1.04 14.12 -16.31
N SER A 269 -1.89 14.88 -15.59
CA SER A 269 -3.35 14.70 -15.64
C SER A 269 -3.98 14.80 -17.06
N PRO A 270 -3.41 15.55 -18.04
CA PRO A 270 -3.95 15.53 -19.41
C PRO A 270 -3.97 14.13 -20.02
N ALA A 271 -2.89 13.35 -19.88
CA ALA A 271 -2.81 12.00 -20.43
C ALA A 271 -3.84 11.04 -19.82
N TYR A 272 -4.22 11.24 -18.56
CA TYR A 272 -5.28 10.47 -17.89
C TYR A 272 -6.67 10.90 -18.38
N ARG A 273 -6.92 12.21 -18.51
CA ARG A 273 -8.21 12.72 -19.01
C ARG A 273 -8.48 12.32 -20.46
N GLU A 274 -7.47 12.35 -21.32
CA GLU A 274 -7.58 11.91 -22.72
C GLU A 274 -8.01 10.43 -22.83
N ARG A 275 -7.66 9.62 -21.82
CA ARG A 275 -8.04 8.20 -21.72
C ARG A 275 -9.35 7.97 -20.95
N GLY A 276 -10.00 9.04 -20.49
CA GLY A 276 -11.27 8.97 -19.75
C GLY A 276 -11.15 8.45 -18.32
N PHE A 277 -9.95 8.47 -17.72
CA PHE A 277 -9.75 8.01 -16.35
C PHE A 277 -10.27 9.02 -15.32
N THR A 278 -10.80 8.48 -14.23
CA THR A 278 -11.20 9.20 -13.03
C THR A 278 -10.56 8.55 -11.81
N LEU A 279 -10.57 9.23 -10.66
CA LEU A 279 -10.10 8.67 -9.40
C LEU A 279 -11.17 7.77 -8.78
N LYS A 280 -10.77 6.67 -8.21
CA LYS A 280 -11.58 5.84 -7.32
C LYS A 280 -12.09 6.70 -6.15
N ASN A 281 -13.29 6.44 -5.65
CA ASN A 281 -13.86 7.19 -4.53
C ASN A 281 -14.51 6.28 -3.47
N PRO A 282 -13.95 6.18 -2.27
CA PRO A 282 -12.68 6.78 -1.83
C PRO A 282 -11.46 6.09 -2.47
N PRO A 283 -10.34 6.81 -2.73
CA PRO A 283 -9.12 6.19 -3.29
C PRO A 283 -8.33 5.39 -2.25
N TYR A 284 -8.49 5.72 -0.99
CA TYR A 284 -7.94 5.04 0.19
C TYR A 284 -8.98 4.99 1.32
N GLU A 285 -8.88 4.01 2.20
CA GLU A 285 -9.65 3.99 3.44
C GLU A 285 -9.29 5.17 4.35
N VAL A 286 -8.03 5.60 4.36
CA VAL A 286 -7.52 6.72 5.14
C VAL A 286 -6.80 7.71 4.23
N TYR A 287 -7.26 8.97 4.19
CA TYR A 287 -6.63 10.05 3.42
C TYR A 287 -5.35 10.58 4.10
N TYR A 288 -4.40 9.69 4.36
CA TYR A 288 -3.13 10.06 4.96
C TYR A 288 -1.97 9.69 4.04
N ASN A 289 -1.10 10.67 3.77
CA ASN A 289 0.14 10.52 3.01
C ASN A 289 0.00 9.68 1.71
N TYR A 290 -1.03 9.98 0.94
CA TYR A 290 -1.40 9.27 -0.30
C TYR A 290 -0.33 9.36 -1.42
N TRP A 291 0.71 10.18 -1.25
CA TRP A 291 1.87 10.27 -2.13
C TRP A 291 2.75 9.02 -2.08
N TYR A 292 2.83 8.39 -0.92
CA TYR A 292 3.80 7.35 -0.64
C TYR A 292 3.64 6.13 -1.55
N ALA A 293 2.43 5.70 -1.84
CA ALA A 293 2.16 4.55 -2.68
C ALA A 293 2.32 4.83 -4.19
N GLY A 294 2.76 6.02 -4.57
CA GLY A 294 2.94 6.46 -5.95
C GLY A 294 1.80 7.31 -6.50
N GLY A 295 0.78 7.58 -5.70
CA GLY A 295 -0.37 8.40 -6.07
C GLY A 295 -1.72 7.83 -5.63
N LEU A 296 -2.78 8.17 -6.33
CA LEU A 296 -4.16 7.81 -5.99
C LEU A 296 -4.70 6.72 -6.93
N ALA A 297 -5.48 5.80 -6.40
CA ALA A 297 -6.11 4.74 -7.19
C ALA A 297 -7.01 5.29 -8.29
N VAL A 298 -6.82 4.80 -9.50
CA VAL A 298 -7.70 5.08 -10.65
C VAL A 298 -8.92 4.17 -10.57
N ALA A 299 -10.09 4.72 -10.91
CA ALA A 299 -11.33 3.97 -10.96
C ALA A 299 -11.22 2.71 -11.83
N ASP A 300 -11.89 1.65 -11.43
CA ASP A 300 -11.90 0.33 -12.07
C ASP A 300 -10.56 -0.44 -12.05
N SER A 301 -9.45 0.13 -11.53
CA SER A 301 -8.15 -0.56 -11.52
C SER A 301 -8.13 -1.81 -10.63
N GLU A 302 -8.78 -1.77 -9.47
CA GLU A 302 -8.96 -2.94 -8.61
C GLU A 302 -9.76 -4.05 -9.32
N LEU A 303 -10.87 -3.68 -9.98
CA LEU A 303 -11.69 -4.62 -10.76
C LEU A 303 -10.88 -5.30 -11.85
N ALA A 304 -10.08 -4.53 -12.61
CA ALA A 304 -9.20 -5.06 -13.64
C ALA A 304 -8.20 -6.08 -13.07
N CYS A 305 -7.53 -5.75 -11.96
CA CYS A 305 -6.61 -6.67 -11.27
C CYS A 305 -7.31 -7.96 -10.82
N LEU A 306 -8.51 -7.86 -10.20
CA LEU A 306 -9.26 -9.02 -9.73
C LEU A 306 -9.75 -9.91 -10.88
N ARG A 307 -10.15 -9.32 -12.02
CA ARG A 307 -10.52 -10.10 -13.23
C ARG A 307 -9.33 -10.84 -13.78
N VAL A 308 -8.15 -10.23 -13.83
CA VAL A 308 -6.91 -10.86 -14.29
C VAL A 308 -6.50 -12.00 -13.34
N LEU A 309 -6.60 -11.81 -12.02
CA LEU A 309 -6.37 -12.86 -11.04
C LEU A 309 -7.39 -14.02 -11.18
N LYS A 310 -8.68 -13.69 -11.35
CA LYS A 310 -9.73 -14.69 -11.59
C LYS A 310 -9.45 -15.51 -12.84
N PHE A 311 -9.01 -14.87 -13.94
CA PHE A 311 -8.63 -15.55 -15.17
C PHE A 311 -7.49 -16.57 -14.93
N ALA A 312 -6.44 -16.17 -14.22
CA ALA A 312 -5.31 -17.04 -13.90
C ALA A 312 -5.75 -18.27 -13.08
N LEU A 313 -6.57 -18.05 -12.05
CA LEU A 313 -7.09 -19.12 -11.20
C LEU A 313 -8.01 -20.07 -11.97
N GLY A 314 -8.93 -19.52 -12.75
CA GLY A 314 -9.89 -20.31 -13.55
C GLY A 314 -9.22 -21.16 -14.62
N ASN A 315 -8.12 -20.71 -15.19
CA ASN A 315 -7.31 -21.44 -16.16
C ASN A 315 -6.18 -22.28 -15.52
N GLN A 316 -6.08 -22.28 -14.19
CA GLN A 316 -5.09 -23.05 -13.42
C GLN A 316 -3.64 -22.77 -13.85
N LEU A 317 -3.32 -21.52 -14.20
CA LEU A 317 -1.98 -21.14 -14.63
C LEU A 317 -0.95 -21.44 -13.53
N SER A 318 0.27 -21.81 -13.94
CA SER A 318 1.37 -22.12 -13.03
C SER A 318 2.02 -20.87 -12.46
N VAL A 319 2.03 -19.76 -13.20
CA VAL A 319 2.56 -18.47 -12.78
C VAL A 319 1.82 -17.96 -11.55
N GLY A 320 2.56 -17.52 -10.53
CA GLY A 320 2.00 -16.85 -9.37
C GLY A 320 1.45 -15.48 -9.74
N VAL A 321 0.20 -15.20 -9.37
CA VAL A 321 -0.42 -13.89 -9.66
C VAL A 321 -0.76 -13.21 -8.35
N HIS A 322 -0.27 -11.99 -8.16
CA HIS A 322 -0.43 -11.22 -6.94
C HIS A 322 -1.07 -9.87 -7.24
N TYR A 323 -2.29 -9.63 -6.77
CA TYR A 323 -2.87 -8.29 -6.69
C TYR A 323 -2.28 -7.55 -5.51
N CYS A 324 -1.56 -6.47 -5.78
CA CYS A 324 -0.98 -5.56 -4.81
C CYS A 324 -1.68 -4.20 -4.89
N SER A 325 -2.59 -3.93 -3.96
CA SER A 325 -3.28 -2.63 -3.91
C SER A 325 -2.33 -1.51 -3.51
N LEU A 326 -2.71 -0.27 -3.78
CA LEU A 326 -1.96 0.89 -3.28
C LEU A 326 -1.96 0.94 -1.74
N GLU A 327 -3.05 0.55 -1.11
CA GLU A 327 -3.14 0.46 0.35
C GLU A 327 -2.22 -0.61 0.94
N ASN A 328 -1.94 -1.71 0.21
CA ASN A 328 -0.97 -2.69 0.64
C ASN A 328 0.44 -2.09 0.77
N LYS A 329 0.82 -1.21 -0.15
CA LYS A 329 2.10 -0.48 -0.08
C LYS A 329 2.10 0.55 1.05
N HIS A 330 0.99 1.25 1.24
CA HIS A 330 0.83 2.26 2.29
C HIS A 330 0.89 1.65 3.71
N THR A 331 0.42 0.41 3.88
CA THR A 331 0.42 -0.30 5.16
C THR A 331 1.82 -0.38 5.78
N GLY A 332 2.86 -0.64 4.98
CA GLY A 332 4.24 -0.69 5.47
C GLY A 332 4.70 0.65 6.06
N GLN A 333 4.31 1.78 5.47
CA GLN A 333 4.63 3.11 6.00
C GLN A 333 3.92 3.35 7.34
N VAL A 334 2.63 3.00 7.45
CA VAL A 334 1.87 3.14 8.69
C VAL A 334 2.52 2.31 9.80
N TYR A 335 2.93 1.07 9.48
CA TYR A 335 3.67 0.22 10.42
C TYR A 335 4.96 0.89 10.90
N GLN A 336 5.80 1.37 10.00
CA GLN A 336 7.06 2.03 10.34
C GLN A 336 6.87 3.29 11.21
N SER A 337 5.78 4.02 11.00
CA SER A 337 5.46 5.20 11.83
C SER A 337 5.01 4.84 13.23
N ASN A 338 4.28 3.73 13.40
CA ASN A 338 3.55 3.44 14.64
C ASN A 338 4.15 2.33 15.50
N ALA A 339 4.75 1.27 14.88
CA ALA A 339 5.08 0.03 15.58
C ALA A 339 6.10 0.18 16.71
N PHE A 340 6.95 1.19 16.65
CA PHE A 340 8.04 1.42 17.59
C PHE A 340 7.75 2.54 18.61
N LEU A 341 6.54 3.13 18.55
CA LEU A 341 6.14 4.18 19.48
C LEU A 341 5.41 3.60 20.69
N SER A 342 5.83 3.99 21.89
CA SER A 342 5.06 3.76 23.10
C SER A 342 3.98 4.84 23.20
N ALA A 343 2.72 4.44 23.01
CA ALA A 343 1.57 5.35 23.11
C ALA A 343 0.92 5.28 24.50
N GLU A 344 0.14 6.29 24.84
CA GLU A 344 -0.65 6.35 26.07
C GLU A 344 -1.67 5.19 26.12
N PRO A 345 -2.05 4.69 27.30
CA PRO A 345 -2.84 3.45 27.45
C PRO A 345 -4.29 3.53 26.93
N TYR A 346 -4.76 4.68 26.51
CA TYR A 346 -6.04 4.85 25.83
C TYR A 346 -5.94 4.69 24.31
N TYR A 347 -4.73 4.45 23.77
CA TYR A 347 -4.51 4.01 22.41
C TYR A 347 -4.24 2.50 22.36
N LEU A 348 -4.69 1.86 21.31
CA LEU A 348 -4.43 0.46 20.98
C LEU A 348 -3.78 0.37 19.61
N PHE A 349 -2.63 -0.27 19.50
CA PHE A 349 -2.02 -0.56 18.20
C PHE A 349 -2.79 -1.69 17.51
N SER A 350 -3.37 -1.39 16.35
CA SER A 350 -4.16 -2.34 15.57
C SER A 350 -3.25 -3.26 14.75
N SER A 351 -3.36 -4.57 14.94
CA SER A 351 -2.68 -5.54 14.07
C SER A 351 -3.33 -5.65 12.68
N ARG A 352 -4.53 -5.09 12.52
CA ARG A 352 -5.28 -5.13 11.27
C ARG A 352 -4.72 -4.15 10.22
N ASP A 353 -4.39 -2.93 10.62
CA ASP A 353 -4.03 -1.83 9.72
C ASP A 353 -2.88 -0.96 10.23
N TYR A 354 -2.32 -1.33 11.39
CA TYR A 354 -1.18 -0.70 12.06
C TYR A 354 -1.39 0.75 12.52
N PHE A 355 -2.63 1.26 12.45
CA PHE A 355 -2.97 2.52 13.11
C PHE A 355 -3.13 2.33 14.62
N PHE A 356 -2.83 3.36 15.39
CA PHE A 356 -3.34 3.45 16.75
C PHE A 356 -4.83 3.72 16.71
N LYS A 357 -5.61 2.97 17.47
CA LYS A 357 -7.05 3.13 17.61
C LYS A 357 -7.39 3.65 18.98
N SER A 358 -8.43 4.51 19.06
CA SER A 358 -9.06 4.88 20.32
C SER A 358 -10.57 5.00 20.15
N ALA A 359 -11.30 4.88 21.25
CA ALA A 359 -12.75 5.10 21.31
C ALA A 359 -13.04 6.45 21.94
N LYS A 360 -14.06 7.15 21.47
CA LYS A 360 -14.51 8.44 22.02
C LYS A 360 -16.01 8.45 22.25
N VAL A 361 -16.43 9.00 23.40
CA VAL A 361 -17.83 9.35 23.71
C VAL A 361 -17.91 10.85 24.03
N PHE A 362 -19.10 11.46 23.87
CA PHE A 362 -19.22 12.91 23.82
C PHE A 362 -20.33 13.43 24.73
N GLY A 363 -20.15 14.66 25.22
CA GLY A 363 -21.18 15.43 25.92
C GLY A 363 -21.64 14.77 27.23
N GLU A 364 -22.95 14.63 27.40
CA GLU A 364 -23.56 14.11 28.64
C GLU A 364 -23.19 12.66 28.94
N ASP A 365 -22.89 11.87 27.91
CA ASP A 365 -22.50 10.46 28.04
C ASP A 365 -21.15 10.26 28.72
N CYS A 366 -20.29 11.27 28.69
CA CYS A 366 -18.92 11.19 29.26
C CYS A 366 -18.92 10.84 30.74
N ALA A 367 -19.84 11.40 31.53
CA ALA A 367 -19.87 11.19 32.98
C ALA A 367 -20.19 9.75 33.36
N ALA A 368 -21.18 9.14 32.70
CA ALA A 368 -21.60 7.75 32.91
C ALA A 368 -20.48 6.78 32.49
N VAL A 369 -19.90 7.00 31.30
CA VAL A 369 -18.79 6.18 30.78
C VAL A 369 -17.54 6.31 31.67
N ALA A 370 -17.18 7.52 32.11
CA ALA A 370 -16.06 7.72 33.03
C ALA A 370 -16.24 6.93 34.34
N ALA A 371 -17.46 6.93 34.89
CA ALA A 371 -17.76 6.15 36.10
C ALA A 371 -17.62 4.63 35.87
N ALA A 372 -18.09 4.13 34.73
CA ALA A 372 -17.95 2.71 34.35
C ALA A 372 -16.47 2.33 34.15
N LEU A 373 -15.69 3.14 33.46
CA LEU A 373 -14.27 2.88 33.21
C LEU A 373 -13.44 2.97 34.51
N ARG A 374 -13.70 3.94 35.39
CA ARG A 374 -13.06 4.01 36.73
C ARG A 374 -13.35 2.77 37.56
N LYS A 375 -14.60 2.31 37.60
CA LYS A 375 -14.98 1.07 38.27
C LYS A 375 -14.27 -0.16 37.72
N ALA A 376 -14.02 -0.17 36.42
CA ALA A 376 -13.31 -1.25 35.72
C ALA A 376 -11.77 -1.11 35.77
N GLY A 377 -11.21 -0.02 36.35
CA GLY A 377 -9.77 0.25 36.38
C GLY A 377 -9.17 0.53 35.01
N VAL A 378 -9.97 1.01 34.05
CA VAL A 378 -9.53 1.31 32.67
C VAL A 378 -9.02 2.74 32.58
N PRO A 379 -7.81 2.97 32.05
CA PRO A 379 -7.29 4.31 31.79
C PRO A 379 -8.12 5.03 30.70
N PHE A 380 -8.33 6.32 30.89
CA PHE A 380 -8.98 7.19 29.91
C PHE A 380 -8.47 8.63 30.04
N ARG A 381 -8.71 9.44 29.01
CA ARG A 381 -8.42 10.86 28.96
C ARG A 381 -9.74 11.65 28.81
N GLU A 382 -9.91 12.70 29.60
CA GLU A 382 -11.00 13.66 29.42
C GLU A 382 -10.46 14.89 28.64
N ASP A 383 -11.10 15.22 27.53
CA ASP A 383 -10.84 16.45 26.79
C ASP A 383 -11.98 17.43 27.02
N LEU A 384 -11.79 18.31 28.01
CA LEU A 384 -12.79 19.30 28.41
C LEU A 384 -13.00 20.39 27.35
N LEU A 385 -11.99 20.66 26.51
CA LEU A 385 -12.07 21.67 25.46
C LEU A 385 -13.03 21.23 24.34
N HIS A 386 -12.93 19.97 23.93
CA HIS A 386 -13.74 19.41 22.85
C HIS A 386 -14.92 18.60 23.35
N GLY A 387 -15.04 18.39 24.67
CA GLY A 387 -16.17 17.74 25.32
C GLY A 387 -16.28 16.25 25.03
N PHE A 388 -15.16 15.52 25.00
CA PHE A 388 -15.14 14.09 24.84
C PHE A 388 -14.29 13.36 25.88
N LEU A 389 -14.57 12.08 26.05
CA LEU A 389 -13.79 11.14 26.82
C LEU A 389 -13.21 10.11 25.86
N GLN A 390 -11.87 9.88 25.94
CA GLN A 390 -11.11 8.97 25.08
C GLN A 390 -10.57 7.79 25.88
N PHE A 391 -10.71 6.57 25.34
CA PHE A 391 -10.30 5.34 26.01
C PHE A 391 -9.94 4.25 24.99
N SER A 392 -9.34 3.13 25.46
CA SER A 392 -9.00 2.00 24.59
C SER A 392 -10.25 1.34 24.00
N PRO A 393 -10.29 1.07 22.67
CA PRO A 393 -11.46 0.49 22.01
C PRO A 393 -11.91 -0.86 22.58
N GLU A 394 -10.99 -1.68 23.10
CA GLU A 394 -11.35 -2.96 23.75
C GLU A 394 -12.32 -2.77 24.92
N SER A 395 -12.31 -1.57 25.51
CA SER A 395 -13.19 -1.24 26.62
C SER A 395 -14.62 -0.91 26.21
N ILE A 396 -14.91 -0.76 24.92
CA ILE A 396 -16.28 -0.61 24.39
C ILE A 396 -17.14 -1.79 24.86
N MET A 397 -16.61 -3.02 24.85
CA MET A 397 -17.31 -4.21 25.29
C MET A 397 -17.70 -4.23 26.78
N ARG A 398 -17.17 -3.32 27.58
CA ARG A 398 -17.51 -3.16 29.00
C ARG A 398 -18.72 -2.23 29.23
N LEU A 399 -19.20 -1.57 28.18
CA LEU A 399 -20.32 -0.62 28.21
C LEU A 399 -21.67 -1.34 27.98
N THR A 400 -21.85 -2.50 28.60
CA THR A 400 -23.01 -3.40 28.40
C THR A 400 -24.34 -2.77 28.83
N ASP A 401 -24.31 -1.84 29.79
CA ASP A 401 -25.50 -1.17 30.29
C ASP A 401 -26.06 -0.10 29.31
N THR A 402 -25.27 0.24 28.28
CA THR A 402 -25.63 1.25 27.28
C THR A 402 -25.35 0.73 25.85
N PRO A 403 -26.08 -0.31 25.40
CA PRO A 403 -25.78 -0.98 24.13
C PRO A 403 -25.85 -0.09 22.89
N GLU A 404 -26.71 0.94 22.91
CA GLU A 404 -26.94 1.88 21.80
C GLU A 404 -26.12 3.19 21.94
N LEU A 405 -25.19 3.26 22.91
CA LEU A 405 -24.36 4.45 23.13
C LEU A 405 -23.54 4.77 21.87
N PRO A 406 -23.61 6.01 21.35
CA PRO A 406 -22.77 6.44 20.24
C PRO A 406 -21.29 6.46 20.61
N VAL A 407 -20.50 5.65 19.94
CA VAL A 407 -19.04 5.62 20.11
C VAL A 407 -18.38 5.93 18.79
N LEU A 408 -17.44 6.89 18.78
CA LEU A 408 -16.54 7.07 17.64
C LEU A 408 -15.29 6.23 17.83
N LEU A 409 -14.98 5.41 16.83
CA LEU A 409 -13.70 4.73 16.70
C LEU A 409 -12.79 5.59 15.86
N THR A 410 -11.61 5.94 16.38
CA THR A 410 -10.68 6.85 15.72
C THR A 410 -9.36 6.17 15.43
N SER A 411 -8.82 6.41 14.22
CA SER A 411 -7.50 5.93 13.80
C SER A 411 -6.48 7.05 13.85
N HIS A 412 -5.29 6.73 14.34
CA HIS A 412 -4.23 7.72 14.56
C HIS A 412 -2.89 7.22 14.02
N ILE A 413 -2.04 8.18 13.63
CA ILE A 413 -0.68 7.92 13.21
C ILE A 413 0.30 8.79 13.99
N ALA A 414 1.47 8.24 14.25
CA ALA A 414 2.57 8.98 14.84
C ALA A 414 3.32 9.78 13.77
N GLU A 415 3.55 11.05 14.05
CA GLU A 415 4.36 11.96 13.27
C GLU A 415 5.33 12.71 14.19
N ALA A 416 6.28 13.42 13.62
CA ALA A 416 7.05 14.42 14.32
C ALA A 416 6.48 15.81 14.00
N ASP A 417 6.38 16.70 15.01
CA ASP A 417 6.09 18.10 14.77
C ASP A 417 7.31 18.82 14.12
N GLU A 418 7.16 20.10 13.83
CA GLU A 418 8.24 20.90 13.23
C GLU A 418 9.51 20.98 14.10
N GLN A 419 9.40 20.70 15.40
CA GLN A 419 10.50 20.65 16.35
C GLN A 419 11.06 19.24 16.58
N GLY A 420 10.48 18.22 15.91
CA GLY A 420 10.86 16.81 16.04
C GLY A 420 10.25 16.09 17.25
N ASN A 421 9.27 16.70 17.96
CA ASN A 421 8.59 16.01 19.06
C ASN A 421 7.52 15.04 18.52
N PRO A 422 7.30 13.89 19.17
CA PRO A 422 6.29 12.94 18.74
C PRO A 422 4.88 13.54 18.88
N LEU A 423 4.09 13.44 17.81
CA LEU A 423 2.70 13.84 17.71
C LEU A 423 1.85 12.66 17.25
N ILE A 424 0.75 12.38 17.92
CA ILE A 424 -0.25 11.42 17.48
C ILE A 424 -1.41 12.16 16.82
N LYS A 425 -1.52 12.03 15.50
CA LYS A 425 -2.50 12.73 14.67
C LYS A 425 -3.67 11.83 14.35
N GLU A 426 -4.90 12.31 14.57
CA GLU A 426 -6.12 11.63 14.15
C GLU A 426 -6.29 11.75 12.63
N VAL A 427 -6.52 10.63 11.96
CA VAL A 427 -6.57 10.56 10.49
C VAL A 427 -7.86 9.94 9.95
N ARG A 428 -8.63 9.24 10.79
CA ARG A 428 -9.93 8.69 10.42
C ARG A 428 -10.86 8.61 11.64
N VAL A 429 -12.13 8.81 11.40
CA VAL A 429 -13.20 8.70 12.40
C VAL A 429 -14.35 7.88 11.83
N GLU A 430 -14.77 6.86 12.58
CA GLU A 430 -15.84 5.93 12.22
C GLU A 430 -16.82 5.80 13.37
N PHE A 431 -18.00 5.29 13.10
CA PHE A 431 -19.08 5.13 14.09
C PHE A 431 -19.30 3.66 14.44
N THR A 432 -19.60 3.40 15.71
CA THR A 432 -20.07 2.11 16.21
C THR A 432 -20.91 2.30 17.47
N THR A 433 -21.53 1.22 17.95
CA THR A 433 -22.15 1.14 19.29
C THR A 433 -21.58 -0.05 20.05
N PRO A 434 -21.71 -0.12 21.39
CA PRO A 434 -21.29 -1.30 22.15
C PRO A 434 -21.95 -2.60 21.70
N ALA A 435 -23.21 -2.55 21.21
CA ALA A 435 -23.92 -3.73 20.70
C ALA A 435 -23.36 -4.24 19.35
N GLU A 436 -22.78 -3.36 18.54
CA GLU A 436 -22.33 -3.68 17.19
C GLU A 436 -20.82 -3.89 17.07
N PHE A 437 -20.07 -3.41 18.04
CA PHE A 437 -18.62 -3.48 18.05
C PHE A 437 -18.12 -4.92 18.26
N SER A 438 -17.10 -5.32 17.50
CA SER A 438 -16.36 -6.57 17.70
C SER A 438 -14.85 -6.28 17.81
N PRO A 439 -14.11 -6.98 18.70
CA PRO A 439 -12.65 -6.91 18.74
C PRO A 439 -11.98 -7.24 17.40
N ASP A 440 -12.57 -8.11 16.60
CA ASP A 440 -12.09 -8.46 15.27
C ASP A 440 -12.09 -7.26 14.31
N ASP A 441 -12.90 -6.24 14.60
CA ASP A 441 -12.90 -4.99 13.85
C ASP A 441 -11.56 -4.22 13.97
N ILE A 442 -10.77 -4.52 15.01
CA ILE A 442 -9.47 -3.85 15.28
C ILE A 442 -8.29 -4.78 15.03
N HIS A 443 -8.46 -6.07 15.33
CA HIS A 443 -7.33 -7.00 15.36
C HIS A 443 -7.22 -7.88 14.10
N GLY A 444 -8.07 -7.76 13.12
CA GLY A 444 -8.07 -8.72 12.00
C GLY A 444 -8.38 -10.15 12.48
N GLY A 445 -9.27 -10.87 11.84
CA GLY A 445 -9.59 -12.24 12.25
C GLY A 445 -8.34 -13.14 12.21
N MET A 446 -8.23 -14.11 13.13
CA MET A 446 -7.12 -15.07 13.26
C MET A 446 -6.95 -16.03 12.06
N CYS A 447 -7.45 -15.68 10.87
CA CYS A 447 -7.38 -16.50 9.65
C CYS A 447 -6.28 -16.08 8.66
N GLU A 448 -5.33 -15.24 9.06
CA GLU A 448 -4.25 -14.76 8.19
C GLU A 448 -2.86 -15.21 8.69
N GLN A 449 -2.67 -16.52 8.88
CA GLN A 449 -1.34 -17.11 9.01
C GLN A 449 -0.98 -17.90 7.75
#